data_e4cb810e294ff84226b89f2d72c0554f
#
_entry.id   e4cb810e294ff84226b89f2d72c0554f
#
_cell.length_a   1.000
_cell.length_b   1.000
_cell.length_c   1.000
_cell.angle_alpha   90.00
_cell.angle_beta   90.00
_cell.angle_gamma   90.00
#
_symmetry.space_group_name_H-M   'P 1'
#
loop_
_entity.id
_entity.type
_entity.pdbx_description
1 polymer ?
#
loop_
_entity_poly.entity_id
_entity_poly.type
_entity_poly.pdbx_seq_one_letter_code
_entity_poly.pdbx_strand_id
1 'polypeptide(L)'
;NVQVIPSLRLFAVFLPVVCLSGVMSGYFTAANRIGTLAAVEVAEQLCSMVVTLVSLFLWAGKDAERSCLCVVLGGGVSGCVTLTALVWLRVREKSPSGQPIPVRQRLLHAAIPLAGADVVRSGISTTENLLVPKRLSLFHGETDPMSAFGRVSGMVFPVMMFPACILYALAELLIPELARCNAAGKKERIGYLVQRGLWSALVYGIFFGGLVFLFAQPLCLRLYRNVQAGSSLQFYAVMIPFLYCDAITDAMTKGLGQQKICVRYNILTSFLDVVFLFLLLPVYGMKGYYVSFLVTHLLNFLLSLRRLSIITGFRISFAVPALAASACLLAVWISRLVQLPALYVLLLPLLLALFGVLKKEDIAWMRQLIFSVTRREKCTA
;
A
#
# COMPACT_ATOMS: atom_id res chain seq x y z
N ASN A 1 -25.03 11.23 8.47
CA ASN A 1 -25.92 10.40 7.65
C ASN A 1 -26.49 9.28 8.49
N VAL A 2 -27.80 9.35 8.80
CA VAL A 2 -28.53 8.34 9.59
C VAL A 2 -28.47 6.97 8.95
N GLN A 3 -28.35 6.90 7.63
CA GLN A 3 -28.27 5.68 6.82
C GLN A 3 -27.03 4.79 7.06
N VAL A 4 -25.97 5.31 7.67
CA VAL A 4 -24.73 4.54 7.93
C VAL A 4 -24.71 3.92 9.33
N ILE A 5 -25.61 4.37 10.23
CA ILE A 5 -25.63 3.92 11.62
C ILE A 5 -25.83 2.41 11.78
N PRO A 6 -26.75 1.75 11.03
CA PRO A 6 -26.91 0.30 11.14
C PRO A 6 -25.65 -0.47 10.74
N SER A 7 -24.97 -0.02 9.67
CA SER A 7 -23.71 -0.64 9.20
C SER A 7 -22.59 -0.50 10.24
N LEU A 8 -22.49 0.65 10.93
CA LEU A 8 -21.52 0.85 12.01
C LEU A 8 -21.82 -0.02 13.24
N ARG A 9 -23.11 -0.18 13.59
CA ARG A 9 -23.49 -1.09 14.68
C ARG A 9 -23.14 -2.52 14.36
N LEU A 10 -23.42 -2.97 13.14
CA LEU A 10 -23.06 -4.31 12.67
C LEU A 10 -21.54 -4.51 12.68
N PHE A 11 -20.78 -3.52 12.20
CA PHE A 11 -19.31 -3.56 12.23
C PHE A 11 -18.78 -3.68 13.66
N ALA A 12 -19.37 -2.95 14.62
CA ALA A 12 -18.96 -3.02 16.03
C ALA A 12 -19.11 -4.43 16.62
N VAL A 13 -20.10 -5.21 16.16
CA VAL A 13 -20.27 -6.62 16.59
C VAL A 13 -19.14 -7.51 16.08
N PHE A 14 -18.65 -7.25 14.86
CA PHE A 14 -17.54 -8.02 14.28
C PHE A 14 -16.15 -7.54 14.73
N LEU A 15 -16.05 -6.37 15.36
CA LEU A 15 -14.76 -5.79 15.77
C LEU A 15 -13.91 -6.73 16.66
N PRO A 16 -14.45 -7.41 17.68
CA PRO A 16 -13.68 -8.36 18.49
C PRO A 16 -13.11 -9.51 17.67
N VAL A 17 -13.87 -10.00 16.68
CA VAL A 17 -13.43 -11.09 15.78
C VAL A 17 -12.25 -10.64 14.93
N VAL A 18 -12.34 -9.45 14.35
CA VAL A 18 -11.26 -8.85 13.55
C VAL A 18 -10.00 -8.63 14.40
N CYS A 19 -10.14 -8.14 15.62
CA CYS A 19 -9.01 -7.96 16.54
C CYS A 19 -8.34 -9.30 16.88
N LEU A 20 -9.11 -10.34 17.17
CA LEU A 20 -8.59 -11.68 17.50
C LEU A 20 -7.91 -12.32 16.28
N SER A 21 -8.48 -12.20 15.08
CA SER A 21 -7.85 -12.70 13.85
C SER A 21 -6.51 -12.02 13.60
N GLY A 22 -6.41 -10.70 13.84
CA GLY A 22 -5.13 -9.97 13.74
C GLY A 22 -4.06 -10.49 14.72
N VAL A 23 -4.43 -10.83 15.96
CA VAL A 23 -3.51 -11.45 16.93
C VAL A 23 -3.02 -12.81 16.42
N MET A 24 -3.94 -13.63 15.89
CA MET A 24 -3.58 -14.95 15.34
C MET A 24 -2.69 -14.83 14.10
N SER A 25 -2.96 -13.88 13.20
CA SER A 25 -2.09 -13.58 12.04
C SER A 25 -0.68 -13.20 12.48
N GLY A 26 -0.56 -12.36 13.52
CA GLY A 26 0.71 -12.02 14.13
C GLY A 26 1.48 -13.23 14.67
N TYR A 27 0.78 -14.19 15.26
CA TYR A 27 1.39 -15.47 15.71
C TYR A 27 1.98 -16.26 14.53
N PHE A 28 1.22 -16.45 13.44
CA PHE A 28 1.69 -17.19 12.25
C PHE A 28 2.86 -16.49 11.56
N THR A 29 2.85 -15.17 11.52
CA THR A 29 3.96 -14.36 11.02
C THR A 29 5.22 -14.56 11.86
N ALA A 30 5.11 -14.50 13.18
CA ALA A 30 6.22 -14.72 14.11
C ALA A 30 6.75 -16.16 14.05
N ALA A 31 5.86 -17.15 13.85
CA ALA A 31 6.21 -18.55 13.64
C ALA A 31 6.83 -18.83 12.26
N ASN A 32 7.03 -17.82 11.42
CA ASN A 32 7.55 -17.90 10.04
C ASN A 32 6.73 -18.83 9.13
N ARG A 33 5.40 -18.93 9.38
CA ARG A 33 4.46 -19.71 8.57
C ARG A 33 3.67 -18.81 7.61
N ILE A 34 4.40 -18.00 6.88
CA ILE A 34 3.84 -16.96 5.99
C ILE A 34 2.98 -17.57 4.88
N GLY A 35 3.38 -18.74 4.32
CA GLY A 35 2.62 -19.41 3.26
C GLY A 35 1.23 -19.87 3.73
N THR A 36 1.14 -20.43 4.94
CA THR A 36 -0.16 -20.82 5.53
C THR A 36 -1.04 -19.62 5.82
N LEU A 37 -0.46 -18.53 6.35
CA LEU A 37 -1.16 -17.29 6.59
C LEU A 37 -1.70 -16.69 5.28
N ALA A 38 -0.85 -16.59 4.26
CA ALA A 38 -1.24 -16.06 2.95
C ALA A 38 -2.38 -16.88 2.30
N ALA A 39 -2.36 -18.21 2.43
CA ALA A 39 -3.45 -19.06 1.94
C ALA A 39 -4.78 -18.77 2.65
N VAL A 40 -4.76 -18.56 3.98
CA VAL A 40 -5.95 -18.20 4.76
C VAL A 40 -6.44 -16.80 4.39
N GLU A 41 -5.56 -15.82 4.22
CA GLU A 41 -5.90 -14.44 3.82
C GLU A 41 -6.50 -14.39 2.40
N VAL A 42 -5.96 -15.18 1.46
CA VAL A 42 -6.56 -15.30 0.11
C VAL A 42 -7.94 -15.92 0.19
N ALA A 43 -8.13 -16.98 1.00
CA ALA A 43 -9.44 -17.61 1.20
C ALA A 43 -10.43 -16.63 1.86
N GLU A 44 -9.97 -15.80 2.82
CA GLU A 44 -10.75 -14.73 3.43
C GLU A 44 -11.24 -13.74 2.38
N GLN A 45 -10.37 -13.23 1.53
CA GLN A 45 -10.72 -12.25 0.49
C GLN A 45 -11.74 -12.83 -0.50
N LEU A 46 -11.57 -14.08 -0.92
CA LEU A 46 -12.52 -14.76 -1.78
C LEU A 46 -13.88 -14.95 -1.09
N CYS A 47 -13.89 -15.37 0.18
CA CYS A 47 -15.10 -15.50 0.98
C CYS A 47 -15.81 -14.15 1.13
N SER A 48 -15.08 -13.09 1.49
CA SER A 48 -15.61 -11.72 1.59
C SER A 48 -16.25 -11.25 0.29
N MET A 49 -15.56 -11.48 -0.83
CA MET A 49 -16.06 -11.09 -2.16
C MET A 49 -17.35 -11.86 -2.50
N VAL A 50 -17.37 -13.17 -2.30
CA VAL A 50 -18.55 -14.01 -2.58
C VAL A 50 -19.74 -13.61 -1.71
N VAL A 51 -19.54 -13.49 -0.39
CA VAL A 51 -20.61 -13.11 0.56
C VAL A 51 -21.13 -11.72 0.24
N THR A 52 -20.23 -10.76 -0.05
CA THR A 52 -20.63 -9.40 -0.43
C THR A 52 -21.43 -9.39 -1.73
N LEU A 53 -20.97 -10.06 -2.79
CA LEU A 53 -21.67 -10.09 -4.07
C LEU A 53 -23.03 -10.78 -3.96
N VAL A 54 -23.10 -11.91 -3.28
CA VAL A 54 -24.36 -12.64 -3.07
C VAL A 54 -25.35 -11.80 -2.25
N SER A 55 -24.90 -11.18 -1.16
CA SER A 55 -25.77 -10.32 -0.35
C SER A 55 -26.22 -9.06 -1.08
N LEU A 56 -25.35 -8.44 -1.90
CA LEU A 56 -25.71 -7.32 -2.75
C LEU A 56 -26.77 -7.73 -3.79
N PHE A 57 -26.61 -8.89 -4.41
CA PHE A 57 -27.53 -9.37 -5.41
C PHE A 57 -28.91 -9.71 -4.82
N LEU A 58 -28.94 -10.32 -3.62
CA LEU A 58 -30.19 -10.75 -2.98
C LEU A 58 -30.91 -9.62 -2.21
N TRP A 59 -30.17 -8.69 -1.60
CA TRP A 59 -30.74 -7.77 -0.60
C TRP A 59 -30.59 -6.29 -0.90
N ALA A 60 -29.56 -5.87 -1.65
CA ALA A 60 -29.23 -4.45 -1.74
C ALA A 60 -30.24 -3.66 -2.58
N GLY A 61 -30.77 -4.24 -3.67
CA GLY A 61 -31.62 -3.52 -4.60
C GLY A 61 -30.90 -2.24 -5.10
N LYS A 62 -31.57 -1.07 -4.94
CA LYS A 62 -31.00 0.26 -5.23
C LYS A 62 -30.70 1.07 -3.95
N ASP A 63 -30.80 0.45 -2.78
CA ASP A 63 -30.66 1.11 -1.48
C ASP A 63 -29.21 1.19 -1.05
N ALA A 64 -28.68 2.40 -0.83
CA ALA A 64 -27.32 2.61 -0.37
C ALA A 64 -27.07 2.09 1.04
N GLU A 65 -28.06 2.17 1.93
CA GLU A 65 -27.99 1.67 3.31
C GLU A 65 -27.80 0.14 3.31
N ARG A 66 -28.62 -0.58 2.54
CA ARG A 66 -28.53 -2.04 2.41
C ARG A 66 -27.22 -2.47 1.75
N SER A 67 -26.75 -1.71 0.76
CA SER A 67 -25.45 -1.96 0.14
C SER A 67 -24.30 -1.85 1.14
N CYS A 68 -24.30 -0.84 2.00
CA CYS A 68 -23.30 -0.71 3.07
C CYS A 68 -23.38 -1.88 4.07
N LEU A 69 -24.59 -2.31 4.45
CA LEU A 69 -24.76 -3.47 5.32
C LEU A 69 -24.20 -4.76 4.70
N CYS A 70 -24.46 -4.99 3.40
CA CYS A 70 -23.94 -6.16 2.68
C CYS A 70 -22.39 -6.19 2.66
N VAL A 71 -21.74 -5.05 2.47
CA VAL A 71 -20.27 -4.96 2.50
C VAL A 71 -19.73 -5.29 3.89
N VAL A 72 -20.34 -4.73 4.94
CA VAL A 72 -19.94 -5.03 6.33
C VAL A 72 -20.18 -6.47 6.71
N LEU A 73 -21.30 -7.07 6.26
CA LEU A 73 -21.58 -8.50 6.43
C LEU A 73 -20.52 -9.38 5.78
N GLY A 74 -20.13 -9.06 4.53
CA GLY A 74 -19.10 -9.80 3.81
C GLY A 74 -17.78 -9.81 4.56
N GLY A 75 -17.31 -8.64 5.02
CA GLY A 75 -16.09 -8.51 5.82
C GLY A 75 -16.20 -9.19 7.20
N GLY A 76 -17.35 -9.08 7.87
CA GLY A 76 -17.56 -9.70 9.18
C GLY A 76 -17.58 -11.22 9.14
N VAL A 77 -18.31 -11.79 8.19
CA VAL A 77 -18.40 -13.26 8.01
C VAL A 77 -17.04 -13.83 7.60
N SER A 78 -16.34 -13.19 6.67
CA SER A 78 -14.99 -13.63 6.28
C SER A 78 -14.00 -13.57 7.45
N GLY A 79 -14.05 -12.52 8.29
CA GLY A 79 -13.27 -12.44 9.51
C GLY A 79 -13.54 -13.57 10.50
N CYS A 80 -14.80 -14.02 10.64
CA CYS A 80 -15.15 -15.20 11.44
C CYS A 80 -14.53 -16.49 10.86
N VAL A 81 -14.56 -16.64 9.54
CA VAL A 81 -13.97 -17.79 8.85
C VAL A 81 -12.44 -17.78 9.05
N THR A 82 -11.80 -16.64 8.91
CA THR A 82 -10.36 -16.49 9.14
C THR A 82 -9.97 -16.83 10.57
N LEU A 83 -10.68 -16.28 11.55
CA LEU A 83 -10.41 -16.58 12.97
C LEU A 83 -10.54 -18.07 13.25
N THR A 84 -11.63 -18.69 12.80
CA THR A 84 -11.86 -20.14 13.01
C THR A 84 -10.79 -20.97 12.32
N ALA A 85 -10.40 -20.65 11.09
CA ALA A 85 -9.35 -21.35 10.35
C ALA A 85 -7.98 -21.23 11.06
N LEU A 86 -7.58 -20.02 11.48
CA LEU A 86 -6.32 -19.80 12.18
C LEU A 86 -6.28 -20.48 13.55
N VAL A 87 -7.36 -20.42 14.32
CA VAL A 87 -7.46 -21.13 15.61
C VAL A 87 -7.39 -22.63 15.41
N TRP A 88 -8.12 -23.17 14.42
CA TRP A 88 -8.09 -24.60 14.10
C TRP A 88 -6.68 -25.09 13.69
N LEU A 89 -6.01 -24.33 12.83
CA LEU A 89 -4.62 -24.61 12.47
C LEU A 89 -3.70 -24.56 13.67
N ARG A 90 -3.86 -23.58 14.56
CA ARG A 90 -3.06 -23.48 15.80
C ARG A 90 -3.27 -24.66 16.76
N VAL A 91 -4.53 -25.11 16.93
CA VAL A 91 -4.85 -26.24 17.79
C VAL A 91 -4.27 -27.55 17.27
N ARG A 92 -4.20 -27.73 15.95
CA ARG A 92 -3.57 -28.90 15.31
C ARG A 92 -2.05 -28.92 15.42
N GLU A 93 -1.42 -27.80 15.71
CA GLU A 93 0.02 -27.73 15.94
C GLU A 93 0.38 -28.31 17.29
N LYS A 94 1.30 -29.30 17.30
CA LYS A 94 1.93 -29.74 18.54
C LYS A 94 2.73 -28.57 19.11
N SER A 95 2.34 -28.06 20.25
CA SER A 95 3.10 -27.00 20.93
C SER A 95 4.53 -27.50 21.21
N PRO A 96 5.57 -26.75 20.82
CA PRO A 96 6.90 -27.07 21.28
C PRO A 96 6.91 -26.99 22.82
N SER A 97 7.37 -28.07 23.48
CA SER A 97 7.53 -28.10 24.90
C SER A 97 8.73 -27.25 25.31
N GLY A 98 8.46 -25.95 25.54
CA GLY A 98 9.44 -24.99 26.03
C GLY A 98 9.01 -24.43 27.39
N GLN A 99 9.97 -24.12 28.25
CA GLN A 99 9.68 -23.43 29.51
C GLN A 99 9.03 -22.08 29.24
N PRO A 100 7.97 -21.68 29.95
CA PRO A 100 7.33 -20.38 29.79
C PRO A 100 8.30 -19.26 30.18
N ILE A 101 8.72 -18.49 29.18
CA ILE A 101 9.53 -17.29 29.40
C ILE A 101 8.58 -16.15 29.82
N PRO A 102 8.90 -15.33 30.83
CA PRO A 102 8.06 -14.19 31.23
C PRO A 102 8.16 -13.07 30.16
N VAL A 103 7.39 -13.24 29.07
CA VAL A 103 7.39 -12.32 27.92
C VAL A 103 6.48 -11.11 28.13
N ARG A 104 5.56 -11.19 29.14
CA ARG A 104 4.51 -10.18 29.33
C ARG A 104 5.04 -8.73 29.39
N GLN A 105 6.04 -8.47 30.21
CA GLN A 105 6.56 -7.11 30.38
C GLN A 105 7.26 -6.60 29.09
N ARG A 106 8.02 -7.45 28.42
CA ARG A 106 8.70 -7.11 27.15
C ARG A 106 7.67 -6.87 26.05
N LEU A 107 6.62 -7.69 25.98
CA LEU A 107 5.55 -7.56 25.01
C LEU A 107 4.77 -6.23 25.22
N LEU A 108 4.36 -5.94 26.46
CA LEU A 108 3.65 -4.69 26.78
C LEU A 108 4.53 -3.45 26.51
N HIS A 109 5.81 -3.52 26.84
CA HIS A 109 6.73 -2.41 26.59
C HIS A 109 6.94 -2.09 25.09
N ALA A 110 6.82 -3.09 24.22
CA ALA A 110 6.86 -2.91 22.78
C ALA A 110 5.48 -2.57 22.18
N ALA A 111 4.43 -3.26 22.63
CA ALA A 111 3.09 -3.14 22.07
C ALA A 111 2.38 -1.81 22.40
N ILE A 112 2.51 -1.31 23.63
CA ILE A 112 1.81 -0.08 24.06
C ILE A 112 2.24 1.15 23.25
N PRO A 113 3.54 1.43 23.04
CA PRO A 113 3.94 2.58 22.22
C PRO A 113 3.52 2.45 20.75
N LEU A 114 3.54 1.21 20.19
CA LEU A 114 3.08 0.95 18.84
C LEU A 114 1.57 1.20 18.71
N ALA A 115 0.77 0.58 19.59
CA ALA A 115 -0.67 0.76 19.60
C ALA A 115 -1.06 2.23 19.79
N GLY A 116 -0.36 2.95 20.68
CA GLY A 116 -0.55 4.40 20.86
C GLY A 116 -0.27 5.20 19.59
N ALA A 117 0.79 4.86 18.85
CA ALA A 117 1.10 5.48 17.58
C ALA A 117 0.04 5.20 16.50
N ASP A 118 -0.49 3.97 16.45
CA ASP A 118 -1.54 3.59 15.51
C ASP A 118 -2.88 4.27 15.85
N VAL A 119 -3.20 4.45 17.13
CA VAL A 119 -4.37 5.23 17.57
C VAL A 119 -4.27 6.69 17.13
N VAL A 120 -3.11 7.32 17.30
CA VAL A 120 -2.86 8.69 16.82
C VAL A 120 -3.02 8.77 15.32
N ARG A 121 -2.42 7.85 14.57
CA ARG A 121 -2.52 7.78 13.11
C ARG A 121 -3.97 7.60 12.65
N SER A 122 -4.72 6.69 13.27
CA SER A 122 -6.15 6.49 12.99
C SER A 122 -6.97 7.75 13.27
N GLY A 123 -6.67 8.46 14.36
CA GLY A 123 -7.31 9.73 14.70
C GLY A 123 -7.06 10.80 13.64
N ILE A 124 -5.82 10.93 13.17
CA ILE A 124 -5.45 11.86 12.08
C ILE A 124 -6.18 11.48 10.79
N SER A 125 -6.13 10.23 10.37
CA SER A 125 -6.79 9.76 9.14
C SER A 125 -8.31 9.93 9.20
N THR A 126 -8.93 9.71 10.35
CA THR A 126 -10.36 9.98 10.54
C THR A 126 -10.65 11.48 10.40
N THR A 127 -9.79 12.32 10.98
CA THR A 127 -9.91 13.79 10.86
C THR A 127 -9.79 14.23 9.41
N GLU A 128 -8.83 13.69 8.64
CA GLU A 128 -8.69 13.95 7.20
C GLU A 128 -9.96 13.59 6.42
N ASN A 129 -10.48 12.37 6.63
CA ASN A 129 -11.69 11.89 5.94
C ASN A 129 -12.95 12.74 6.25
N LEU A 130 -13.06 13.29 7.45
CA LEU A 130 -14.15 14.19 7.83
C LEU A 130 -13.91 15.64 7.36
N LEU A 131 -12.66 16.08 7.38
CA LEU A 131 -12.27 17.44 7.04
C LEU A 131 -12.44 17.72 5.56
N VAL A 132 -12.03 16.74 4.70
CA VAL A 132 -12.00 16.95 3.25
C VAL A 132 -13.37 17.33 2.68
N PRO A 133 -14.47 16.58 2.86
CA PRO A 133 -15.77 16.99 2.34
C PRO A 133 -16.26 18.32 2.94
N LYS A 134 -16.01 18.54 4.25
CA LYS A 134 -16.44 19.76 4.96
C LYS A 134 -15.71 21.01 4.47
N ARG A 135 -14.40 20.92 4.21
CA ARG A 135 -13.63 22.07 3.72
C ARG A 135 -13.83 22.29 2.22
N LEU A 136 -14.00 21.20 1.47
CA LEU A 136 -14.30 21.27 0.05
C LEU A 136 -15.67 21.92 -0.23
N SER A 137 -16.65 21.80 0.67
CA SER A 137 -17.95 22.48 0.55
C SER A 137 -17.86 24.01 0.63
N LEU A 138 -16.75 24.56 1.09
CA LEU A 138 -16.49 26.01 1.08
C LEU A 138 -15.96 26.50 -0.26
N PHE A 139 -15.54 25.59 -1.15
CA PHE A 139 -15.08 25.94 -2.49
C PHE A 139 -16.26 26.05 -3.46
N HIS A 140 -16.47 27.23 -4.02
CA HIS A 140 -17.62 27.54 -4.89
C HIS A 140 -17.59 26.80 -6.25
N GLY A 141 -16.50 26.18 -6.62
CA GLY A 141 -16.35 25.46 -7.89
C GLY A 141 -16.74 23.99 -7.88
N GLU A 142 -17.11 23.41 -6.72
CA GLU A 142 -17.50 22.00 -6.60
C GLU A 142 -18.95 21.90 -6.15
N THR A 143 -19.79 21.32 -6.99
CA THR A 143 -21.24 21.19 -6.71
C THR A 143 -21.55 20.04 -5.75
N ASP A 144 -20.74 18.99 -5.73
CA ASP A 144 -20.90 17.84 -4.85
C ASP A 144 -19.55 17.39 -4.25
N PRO A 145 -19.16 18.00 -3.11
CA PRO A 145 -17.89 17.72 -2.44
C PRO A 145 -17.70 16.26 -2.03
N MET A 146 -18.78 15.59 -1.60
CA MET A 146 -18.71 14.20 -1.17
C MET A 146 -18.45 13.25 -2.35
N SER A 147 -19.11 13.51 -3.49
CA SER A 147 -18.88 12.74 -4.72
C SER A 147 -17.47 12.98 -5.27
N ALA A 148 -16.97 14.22 -5.22
CA ALA A 148 -15.62 14.54 -5.65
C ALA A 148 -14.54 13.80 -4.83
N PHE A 149 -14.67 13.80 -3.51
CA PHE A 149 -13.80 13.03 -2.63
C PHE A 149 -13.97 11.52 -2.83
N GLY A 150 -15.21 11.05 -2.95
CA GLY A 150 -15.52 9.64 -3.21
C GLY A 150 -14.96 9.13 -4.54
N ARG A 151 -14.89 9.95 -5.58
CA ARG A 151 -14.22 9.61 -6.86
C ARG A 151 -12.73 9.30 -6.66
N VAL A 152 -12.03 10.11 -5.87
CA VAL A 152 -10.60 9.90 -5.63
C VAL A 152 -10.37 8.69 -4.73
N SER A 153 -11.02 8.63 -3.58
CA SER A 153 -10.82 7.57 -2.59
C SER A 153 -11.38 6.21 -3.04
N GLY A 154 -12.51 6.19 -3.75
CA GLY A 154 -13.19 4.97 -4.15
C GLY A 154 -12.91 4.48 -5.58
N MET A 155 -12.38 5.34 -6.47
CA MET A 155 -12.12 4.95 -7.86
C MET A 155 -10.64 5.07 -8.23
N VAL A 156 -9.99 6.19 -7.86
CA VAL A 156 -8.60 6.46 -8.27
C VAL A 156 -7.60 5.67 -7.44
N PHE A 157 -7.69 5.73 -6.11
CA PHE A 157 -6.75 5.02 -5.24
C PHE A 157 -6.75 3.52 -5.40
N PRO A 158 -7.88 2.80 -5.51
CA PRO A 158 -7.86 1.36 -5.77
C PRO A 158 -7.11 0.98 -7.05
N VAL A 159 -7.30 1.72 -8.14
CA VAL A 159 -6.59 1.47 -9.41
C VAL A 159 -5.09 1.72 -9.27
N MET A 160 -4.72 2.79 -8.58
CA MET A 160 -3.32 3.15 -8.37
C MET A 160 -2.60 2.17 -7.43
N MET A 161 -3.30 1.66 -6.41
CA MET A 161 -2.74 0.74 -5.42
C MET A 161 -2.73 -0.72 -5.88
N PHE A 162 -3.54 -1.09 -6.88
CA PHE A 162 -3.59 -2.47 -7.37
C PHE A 162 -2.21 -3.01 -7.81
N PRO A 163 -1.41 -2.32 -8.62
CA PRO A 163 -0.07 -2.80 -8.95
C PRO A 163 0.89 -2.79 -7.75
N ALA A 164 0.66 -1.96 -6.73
CA ALA A 164 1.51 -1.87 -5.55
C ALA A 164 1.54 -3.16 -4.71
N CYS A 165 0.57 -4.07 -4.86
CA CYS A 165 0.50 -5.32 -4.10
C CYS A 165 1.78 -6.15 -4.23
N ILE A 166 2.40 -6.18 -5.41
CA ILE A 166 3.67 -6.89 -5.64
C ILE A 166 4.82 -6.24 -4.84
N LEU A 167 4.85 -4.92 -4.78
CA LEU A 167 5.86 -4.20 -4.00
C LEU A 167 5.64 -4.32 -2.49
N TYR A 168 4.38 -4.36 -2.04
CA TYR A 168 4.09 -4.63 -0.63
C TYR A 168 4.55 -6.03 -0.23
N ALA A 169 4.33 -7.05 -1.07
CA ALA A 169 4.86 -8.38 -0.85
C ALA A 169 6.40 -8.39 -0.78
N LEU A 170 7.08 -7.64 -1.65
CA LEU A 170 8.53 -7.46 -1.59
C LEU A 170 8.96 -6.75 -0.29
N ALA A 171 8.23 -5.72 0.14
CA ALA A 171 8.46 -4.98 1.38
C ALA A 171 8.41 -5.93 2.60
N GLU A 172 7.39 -6.77 2.69
CA GLU A 172 7.24 -7.77 3.76
C GLU A 172 8.40 -8.78 3.81
N LEU A 173 8.95 -9.14 2.66
CA LEU A 173 10.12 -10.02 2.59
C LEU A 173 11.42 -9.30 2.99
N LEU A 174 11.54 -8.00 2.68
CA LEU A 174 12.73 -7.21 2.99
C LEU A 174 12.90 -6.93 4.48
N ILE A 175 11.80 -6.74 5.22
CA ILE A 175 11.85 -6.43 6.66
C ILE A 175 12.62 -7.49 7.45
N PRO A 176 12.25 -8.79 7.44
CA PRO A 176 12.96 -9.81 8.20
C PRO A 176 14.37 -10.09 7.68
N GLU A 177 14.59 -9.97 6.36
CA GLU A 177 15.92 -10.19 5.79
C GLU A 177 16.91 -9.10 6.24
N LEU A 178 16.48 -7.84 6.20
CA LEU A 178 17.30 -6.72 6.70
C LEU A 178 17.52 -6.80 8.21
N ALA A 179 16.50 -7.20 8.98
CA ALA A 179 16.66 -7.39 10.42
C ALA A 179 17.71 -8.48 10.75
N ARG A 180 17.73 -9.59 10.01
CA ARG A 180 18.74 -10.63 10.14
C ARG A 180 20.14 -10.15 9.77
N CYS A 181 20.26 -9.44 8.64
CA CYS A 181 21.53 -8.87 8.19
C CYS A 181 22.07 -7.84 9.18
N ASN A 182 21.18 -7.02 9.76
CA ASN A 182 21.54 -6.01 10.75
C ASN A 182 22.02 -6.67 12.06
N ALA A 183 21.31 -7.69 12.54
CA ALA A 183 21.71 -8.45 13.73
C ALA A 183 23.05 -9.19 13.52
N ALA A 184 23.33 -9.64 12.30
CA ALA A 184 24.59 -10.31 11.94
C ALA A 184 25.73 -9.34 11.56
N GLY A 185 25.52 -8.03 11.58
CA GLY A 185 26.53 -7.03 11.23
C GLY A 185 26.94 -6.98 9.76
N LYS A 186 26.18 -7.58 8.84
CA LYS A 186 26.51 -7.74 7.42
C LYS A 186 26.23 -6.46 6.61
N LYS A 187 27.03 -5.41 6.79
CA LYS A 187 26.84 -4.09 6.18
C LYS A 187 26.80 -4.11 4.65
N GLU A 188 27.67 -4.88 4.00
CA GLU A 188 27.69 -4.99 2.52
C GLU A 188 26.40 -5.57 1.97
N ARG A 189 25.85 -6.62 2.63
CA ARG A 189 24.58 -7.23 2.25
C ARG A 189 23.41 -6.25 2.43
N ILE A 190 23.41 -5.46 3.50
CA ILE A 190 22.42 -4.40 3.73
C ILE A 190 22.48 -3.39 2.58
N GLY A 191 23.66 -2.85 2.26
CA GLY A 191 23.83 -1.91 1.15
C GLY A 191 23.33 -2.45 -0.19
N TYR A 192 23.63 -3.71 -0.49
CA TYR A 192 23.13 -4.39 -1.69
C TYR A 192 21.59 -4.49 -1.70
N LEU A 193 20.97 -4.94 -0.61
CA LEU A 193 19.52 -5.06 -0.51
C LEU A 193 18.81 -3.71 -0.64
N VAL A 194 19.36 -2.67 -0.02
CA VAL A 194 18.83 -1.29 -0.10
C VAL A 194 18.89 -0.78 -1.53
N GLN A 195 20.04 -0.92 -2.18
CA GLN A 195 20.19 -0.47 -3.58
C GLN A 195 19.25 -1.21 -4.52
N ARG A 196 19.15 -2.55 -4.38
CA ARG A 196 18.27 -3.37 -5.21
C ARG A 196 16.80 -3.12 -4.95
N GLY A 197 16.41 -2.96 -3.70
CA GLY A 197 15.03 -2.65 -3.32
C GLY A 197 14.57 -1.31 -3.89
N LEU A 198 15.36 -0.25 -3.74
CA LEU A 198 15.05 1.07 -4.29
C LEU A 198 15.02 1.07 -5.82
N TRP A 199 15.99 0.42 -6.45
CA TRP A 199 16.04 0.28 -7.90
C TRP A 199 14.80 -0.46 -8.44
N SER A 200 14.42 -1.58 -7.82
CA SER A 200 13.24 -2.35 -8.21
C SER A 200 11.96 -1.54 -8.07
N ALA A 201 11.80 -0.82 -6.94
CA ALA A 201 10.65 0.03 -6.69
C ALA A 201 10.55 1.18 -7.71
N LEU A 202 11.69 1.79 -8.05
CA LEU A 202 11.75 2.88 -9.03
C LEU A 202 11.35 2.40 -10.42
N VAL A 203 11.98 1.34 -10.92
CA VAL A 203 11.72 0.81 -12.28
C VAL A 203 10.27 0.32 -12.39
N TYR A 204 9.80 -0.42 -11.39
CA TYR A 204 8.43 -0.89 -11.31
C TYR A 204 7.43 0.27 -11.23
N GLY A 205 7.71 1.27 -10.39
CA GLY A 205 6.87 2.45 -10.23
C GLY A 205 6.78 3.29 -11.51
N ILE A 206 7.91 3.48 -12.20
CA ILE A 206 7.94 4.18 -13.49
C ILE A 206 7.17 3.41 -14.56
N PHE A 207 7.32 2.08 -14.60
CA PHE A 207 6.59 1.24 -15.54
C PHE A 207 5.07 1.36 -15.36
N PHE A 208 4.59 1.16 -14.13
CA PHE A 208 3.16 1.25 -13.85
C PHE A 208 2.62 2.68 -13.85
N GLY A 209 3.43 3.66 -13.43
CA GLY A 209 3.07 5.07 -13.50
C GLY A 209 2.76 5.52 -14.91
N GLY A 210 3.65 5.22 -15.86
CA GLY A 210 3.42 5.53 -17.27
C GLY A 210 2.28 4.73 -17.90
N LEU A 211 2.15 3.45 -17.53
CA LEU A 211 1.04 2.61 -17.99
C LEU A 211 -0.31 3.17 -17.52
N VAL A 212 -0.45 3.44 -16.21
CA VAL A 212 -1.66 4.04 -15.64
C VAL A 212 -1.95 5.40 -16.25
N PHE A 213 -0.91 6.23 -16.46
CA PHE A 213 -1.07 7.54 -17.10
C PHE A 213 -1.65 7.46 -18.52
N LEU A 214 -1.19 6.50 -19.32
CA LEU A 214 -1.67 6.30 -20.70
C LEU A 214 -3.08 5.70 -20.75
N PHE A 215 -3.37 4.77 -19.86
CA PHE A 215 -4.64 4.05 -19.85
C PHE A 215 -5.69 4.64 -18.88
N ALA A 216 -5.40 5.72 -18.16
CA ALA A 216 -6.28 6.29 -17.13
C ALA A 216 -7.69 6.57 -17.63
N GLN A 217 -7.82 7.26 -18.77
CA GLN A 217 -9.13 7.62 -19.33
C GLN A 217 -9.94 6.37 -19.77
N PRO A 218 -9.44 5.49 -20.68
CA PRO A 218 -10.20 4.33 -21.10
C PRO A 218 -10.47 3.35 -19.94
N LEU A 219 -9.56 3.25 -18.97
CA LEU A 219 -9.73 2.38 -17.82
C LEU A 219 -10.86 2.85 -16.91
N CYS A 220 -10.84 4.12 -16.49
CA CYS A 220 -11.89 4.68 -15.64
C CYS A 220 -13.25 4.73 -16.36
N LEU A 221 -13.26 4.97 -17.67
CA LEU A 221 -14.49 4.95 -18.44
C LEU A 221 -15.11 3.54 -18.51
N ARG A 222 -14.28 2.49 -18.68
CA ARG A 222 -14.74 1.11 -18.72
C ARG A 222 -15.16 0.57 -17.36
N LEU A 223 -14.37 0.85 -16.30
CA LEU A 223 -14.64 0.32 -14.95
C LEU A 223 -15.74 1.08 -14.23
N TYR A 224 -15.71 2.40 -14.30
CA TYR A 224 -16.56 3.27 -13.47
C TYR A 224 -17.52 4.15 -14.29
N ARG A 225 -17.42 4.15 -15.61
CA ARG A 225 -18.18 5.05 -16.51
C ARG A 225 -18.02 6.52 -16.13
N ASN A 226 -16.85 6.91 -15.65
CA ASN A 226 -16.55 8.24 -15.12
C ASN A 226 -15.29 8.84 -15.74
N VAL A 227 -15.46 9.88 -16.56
CA VAL A 227 -14.36 10.58 -17.25
C VAL A 227 -13.52 11.41 -16.28
N GLN A 228 -14.17 12.01 -15.26
CA GLN A 228 -13.47 12.85 -14.28
C GLN A 228 -12.51 12.03 -13.41
N ALA A 229 -12.87 10.79 -13.08
CA ALA A 229 -11.98 9.86 -12.40
C ALA A 229 -10.72 9.56 -13.24
N GLY A 230 -10.86 9.47 -14.56
CA GLY A 230 -9.72 9.28 -15.47
C GLY A 230 -8.73 10.44 -15.44
N SER A 231 -9.22 11.67 -15.45
CA SER A 231 -8.35 12.86 -15.34
C SER A 231 -7.64 12.95 -14.00
N SER A 232 -8.34 12.62 -12.92
CA SER A 232 -7.73 12.52 -11.58
C SER A 232 -6.67 11.43 -11.54
N LEU A 233 -6.96 10.24 -12.08
CA LEU A 233 -6.02 9.13 -12.15
C LEU A 233 -4.75 9.48 -12.93
N GLN A 234 -4.86 10.23 -14.04
CA GLN A 234 -3.69 10.70 -14.79
C GLN A 234 -2.77 11.58 -13.93
N PHE A 235 -3.35 12.46 -13.12
CA PHE A 235 -2.56 13.30 -12.23
C PHE A 235 -1.82 12.46 -11.18
N TYR A 236 -2.51 11.55 -10.51
CA TYR A 236 -1.92 10.69 -9.51
C TYR A 236 -0.93 9.65 -10.09
N ALA A 237 -1.06 9.28 -11.35
CA ALA A 237 -0.16 8.33 -12.01
C ALA A 237 1.30 8.80 -11.99
N VAL A 238 1.53 10.11 -12.06
CA VAL A 238 2.88 10.73 -11.96
C VAL A 238 3.51 10.49 -10.59
N MET A 239 2.69 10.30 -9.55
CA MET A 239 3.17 10.07 -8.19
C MET A 239 3.48 8.61 -7.88
N ILE A 240 3.00 7.67 -8.70
CA ILE A 240 3.18 6.23 -8.46
C ILE A 240 4.64 5.85 -8.17
N PRO A 241 5.66 6.29 -8.93
CA PRO A 241 7.05 5.96 -8.65
C PRO A 241 7.50 6.40 -7.25
N PHE A 242 7.09 7.58 -6.80
CA PHE A 242 7.44 8.11 -5.48
C PHE A 242 6.76 7.33 -4.36
N LEU A 243 5.47 7.02 -4.49
CA LEU A 243 4.70 6.25 -3.51
C LEU A 243 5.26 4.82 -3.36
N TYR A 244 5.66 4.21 -4.46
CA TYR A 244 6.23 2.87 -4.46
C TYR A 244 7.63 2.84 -3.85
N CYS A 245 8.44 3.86 -4.14
CA CYS A 245 9.74 4.03 -3.49
C CYS A 245 9.59 4.33 -2.00
N ASP A 246 8.59 5.12 -1.59
CA ASP A 246 8.30 5.43 -0.20
C ASP A 246 7.95 4.16 0.59
N ALA A 247 7.05 3.32 0.07
CA ALA A 247 6.66 2.06 0.71
C ALA A 247 7.85 1.12 0.95
N ILE A 248 8.74 0.97 -0.04
CA ILE A 248 9.94 0.13 0.09
C ILE A 248 10.96 0.77 1.05
N THR A 249 11.14 2.09 1.01
CA THR A 249 12.04 2.81 1.90
C THR A 249 11.59 2.69 3.36
N ASP A 250 10.29 2.83 3.61
CA ASP A 250 9.69 2.68 4.94
C ASP A 250 9.88 1.24 5.47
N ALA A 251 9.62 0.23 4.65
CA ALA A 251 9.85 -1.17 5.00
C ALA A 251 11.32 -1.46 5.34
N MET A 252 12.26 -0.97 4.52
CA MET A 252 13.70 -1.15 4.77
C MET A 252 14.14 -0.44 6.05
N THR A 253 13.64 0.75 6.31
CA THR A 253 13.95 1.50 7.54
C THR A 253 13.41 0.79 8.78
N LYS A 254 12.21 0.22 8.70
CA LYS A 254 11.63 -0.66 9.75
C LYS A 254 12.47 -1.90 9.99
N GLY A 255 12.88 -2.60 8.92
CA GLY A 255 13.75 -3.77 8.98
C GLY A 255 15.10 -3.51 9.64
N LEU A 256 15.63 -2.29 9.51
CA LEU A 256 16.85 -1.84 10.19
C LEU A 256 16.62 -1.36 11.64
N GLY A 257 15.45 -1.63 12.22
CA GLY A 257 15.13 -1.32 13.62
C GLY A 257 14.78 0.15 13.88
N GLN A 258 14.51 0.95 12.84
CA GLN A 258 14.20 2.38 12.96
C GLN A 258 12.70 2.68 12.97
N GLN A 259 11.88 1.72 13.37
CA GLN A 259 10.42 1.83 13.33
C GLN A 259 9.88 3.08 14.04
N LYS A 260 10.47 3.46 15.20
CA LYS A 260 10.07 4.68 15.94
C LYS A 260 10.23 5.95 15.12
N ILE A 261 11.25 6.00 14.26
CA ILE A 261 11.52 7.17 13.40
C ILE A 261 10.54 7.21 12.24
N CYS A 262 10.25 6.06 11.60
CA CYS A 262 9.22 5.96 10.57
C CYS A 262 7.87 6.46 11.09
N VAL A 263 7.46 6.01 12.28
CA VAL A 263 6.21 6.45 12.92
C VAL A 263 6.20 7.97 13.14
N ARG A 264 7.31 8.55 13.61
CA ARG A 264 7.41 10.01 13.81
C ARG A 264 7.27 10.77 12.49
N TYR A 265 7.90 10.30 11.42
CA TYR A 265 7.80 10.93 10.10
C TYR A 265 6.37 10.83 9.56
N ASN A 266 5.76 9.66 9.65
CA ASN A 266 4.37 9.46 9.23
C ASN A 266 3.40 10.37 10.01
N ILE A 267 3.53 10.48 11.33
CA ILE A 267 2.69 11.39 12.14
C ILE A 267 2.91 12.85 11.73
N LEU A 268 4.16 13.27 11.55
CA LEU A 268 4.49 14.63 11.14
C LEU A 268 3.88 14.98 9.79
N THR A 269 4.06 14.11 8.80
CA THR A 269 3.56 14.34 7.43
C THR A 269 2.04 14.28 7.36
N SER A 270 1.39 13.36 8.10
CA SER A 270 -0.07 13.34 8.21
C SER A 270 -0.62 14.58 8.91
N PHE A 271 0.06 15.08 9.94
CA PHE A 271 -0.35 16.35 10.56
C PHE A 271 -0.22 17.53 9.59
N LEU A 272 0.86 17.59 8.81
CA LEU A 272 1.03 18.58 7.77
C LEU A 272 -0.04 18.46 6.69
N ASP A 273 -0.44 17.24 6.34
CA ASP A 273 -1.52 17.01 5.38
C ASP A 273 -2.84 17.61 5.86
N VAL A 274 -3.22 17.38 7.11
CA VAL A 274 -4.40 18.01 7.72
C VAL A 274 -4.33 19.54 7.63
N VAL A 275 -3.17 20.14 7.92
CA VAL A 275 -2.98 21.59 7.84
C VAL A 275 -3.13 22.10 6.40
N PHE A 276 -2.49 21.42 5.45
CA PHE A 276 -2.61 21.79 4.04
C PHE A 276 -4.03 21.61 3.50
N LEU A 277 -4.69 20.51 3.86
CA LEU A 277 -6.09 20.29 3.49
C LEU A 277 -6.99 21.38 4.08
N PHE A 278 -6.77 21.79 5.32
CA PHE A 278 -7.52 22.86 5.95
C PHE A 278 -7.37 24.21 5.21
N LEU A 279 -6.16 24.51 4.72
CA LEU A 279 -5.85 25.79 4.06
C LEU A 279 -6.14 25.76 2.55
N LEU A 280 -5.80 24.67 1.85
CA LEU A 280 -5.83 24.62 0.40
C LEU A 280 -7.20 24.25 -0.18
N LEU A 281 -7.99 23.40 0.51
CA LEU A 281 -9.28 22.95 -0.02
C LEU A 281 -10.27 24.08 -0.26
N PRO A 282 -10.45 25.06 0.65
CA PRO A 282 -11.40 26.16 0.41
C PRO A 282 -11.00 27.07 -0.75
N VAL A 283 -9.70 27.16 -1.06
CA VAL A 283 -9.17 28.08 -2.08
C VAL A 283 -9.05 27.40 -3.44
N TYR A 284 -8.52 26.17 -3.48
CA TYR A 284 -8.17 25.48 -4.71
C TYR A 284 -9.02 24.23 -4.99
N GLY A 285 -9.99 23.92 -4.13
CA GLY A 285 -10.83 22.73 -4.27
C GLY A 285 -10.03 21.43 -4.34
N MET A 286 -10.44 20.51 -5.21
CA MET A 286 -9.74 19.23 -5.40
C MET A 286 -8.29 19.37 -5.87
N LYS A 287 -7.91 20.46 -6.52
CA LYS A 287 -6.50 20.73 -6.85
C LYS A 287 -5.66 20.91 -5.58
N GLY A 288 -6.25 21.58 -4.56
CA GLY A 288 -5.62 21.69 -3.23
C GLY A 288 -5.38 20.34 -2.56
N TYR A 289 -6.34 19.42 -2.68
CA TYR A 289 -6.17 18.03 -2.21
C TYR A 289 -4.99 17.33 -2.90
N TYR A 290 -4.87 17.48 -4.22
CA TYR A 290 -3.78 16.89 -4.99
C TYR A 290 -2.40 17.44 -4.59
N VAL A 291 -2.32 18.77 -4.38
CA VAL A 291 -1.06 19.41 -3.97
C VAL A 291 -0.67 18.99 -2.57
N SER A 292 -1.62 18.93 -1.62
CA SER A 292 -1.38 18.44 -0.26
C SER A 292 -0.81 17.02 -0.29
N PHE A 293 -1.49 16.11 -0.96
CA PHE A 293 -1.07 14.72 -1.12
C PHE A 293 0.34 14.59 -1.73
N LEU A 294 0.62 15.36 -2.80
CA LEU A 294 1.93 15.38 -3.45
C LEU A 294 3.03 15.81 -2.47
N VAL A 295 2.84 16.94 -1.80
CA VAL A 295 3.87 17.55 -0.95
C VAL A 295 4.13 16.67 0.27
N THR A 296 3.10 16.17 0.92
CA THR A 296 3.23 15.38 2.15
C THR A 296 3.84 14.01 1.91
N HIS A 297 3.43 13.31 0.86
CA HIS A 297 4.03 12.02 0.50
C HIS A 297 5.47 12.15 -0.01
N LEU A 298 5.76 13.18 -0.81
CA LEU A 298 7.13 13.45 -1.24
C LEU A 298 8.03 13.79 -0.06
N LEU A 299 7.54 14.60 0.89
CA LEU A 299 8.26 14.93 2.11
C LEU A 299 8.53 13.68 2.96
N ASN A 300 7.53 12.80 3.14
CA ASN A 300 7.70 11.54 3.85
C ASN A 300 8.78 10.66 3.21
N PHE A 301 8.70 10.49 1.89
CA PHE A 301 9.71 9.74 1.13
C PHE A 301 11.11 10.30 1.31
N LEU A 302 11.29 11.63 1.17
CA LEU A 302 12.60 12.29 1.31
C LEU A 302 13.18 12.15 2.72
N LEU A 303 12.35 12.29 3.75
CA LEU A 303 12.77 12.10 5.15
C LEU A 303 13.21 10.65 5.41
N SER A 304 12.42 9.68 4.96
CA SER A 304 12.69 8.25 5.09
C SER A 304 13.94 7.86 4.29
N LEU A 305 14.09 8.34 3.06
CA LEU A 305 15.26 8.10 2.21
C LEU A 305 16.55 8.70 2.81
N ARG A 306 16.48 9.93 3.32
CA ARG A 306 17.59 10.55 4.04
C ARG A 306 18.00 9.72 5.26
N ARG A 307 17.02 9.25 6.04
CA ARG A 307 17.29 8.40 7.20
C ARG A 307 17.97 7.11 6.81
N LEU A 308 17.46 6.45 5.78
CA LEU A 308 18.02 5.21 5.24
C LEU A 308 19.48 5.42 4.78
N SER A 309 19.74 6.51 4.06
CA SER A 309 21.09 6.88 3.62
C SER A 309 22.06 7.08 4.79
N ILE A 310 21.65 7.75 5.86
CA ILE A 310 22.48 7.97 7.06
C ILE A 310 22.83 6.64 7.74
N ILE A 311 21.89 5.71 7.84
CA ILE A 311 22.11 4.44 8.56
C ILE A 311 22.97 3.48 7.78
N THR A 312 22.75 3.41 6.46
CA THR A 312 23.40 2.41 5.60
C THR A 312 24.66 2.91 4.91
N GLY A 313 24.90 4.21 4.95
CA GLY A 313 25.96 4.85 4.14
C GLY A 313 25.68 4.85 2.64
N PHE A 314 24.44 4.48 2.23
CA PHE A 314 24.05 4.48 0.84
C PHE A 314 24.08 5.90 0.26
N ARG A 315 24.81 6.07 -0.85
CA ARG A 315 24.87 7.35 -1.57
C ARG A 315 23.71 7.43 -2.55
N ILE A 316 22.89 8.46 -2.38
CA ILE A 316 21.77 8.75 -3.28
C ILE A 316 22.35 9.26 -4.61
N SER A 317 22.14 8.52 -5.68
CA SER A 317 22.45 8.95 -7.04
C SER A 317 21.17 9.42 -7.73
N PHE A 318 21.15 10.67 -8.17
CA PHE A 318 19.99 11.19 -8.92
C PHE A 318 20.07 10.88 -10.43
N ALA A 319 21.22 10.39 -10.92
CA ALA A 319 21.39 10.09 -12.33
C ALA A 319 20.47 8.96 -12.81
N VAL A 320 20.39 7.87 -12.05
CA VAL A 320 19.53 6.72 -12.41
C VAL A 320 18.04 7.09 -12.44
N PRO A 321 17.47 7.73 -11.39
CA PRO A 321 16.10 8.24 -11.44
C PRO A 321 15.83 9.21 -12.58
N ALA A 322 16.76 10.12 -12.88
CA ALA A 322 16.60 11.09 -13.97
C ALA A 322 16.59 10.40 -15.35
N LEU A 323 17.51 9.46 -15.57
CA LEU A 323 17.54 8.67 -16.81
C LEU A 323 16.29 7.78 -16.95
N ALA A 324 15.82 7.19 -15.86
CA ALA A 324 14.62 6.38 -15.89
C ALA A 324 13.35 7.23 -16.15
N ALA A 325 13.27 8.42 -15.56
CA ALA A 325 12.19 9.36 -15.82
C ALA A 325 12.20 9.87 -17.28
N SER A 326 13.37 10.20 -17.83
CA SER A 326 13.50 10.63 -19.22
C SER A 326 13.10 9.52 -20.20
N ALA A 327 13.49 8.26 -19.92
CA ALA A 327 13.05 7.10 -20.70
C ALA A 327 11.53 6.94 -20.67
N CYS A 328 10.92 7.10 -19.50
CA CYS A 328 9.46 7.04 -19.34
C CYS A 328 8.76 8.14 -20.14
N LEU A 329 9.20 9.39 -19.99
CA LEU A 329 8.62 10.52 -20.71
C LEU A 329 8.70 10.33 -22.21
N LEU A 330 9.85 9.85 -22.72
CA LEU A 330 10.04 9.56 -24.13
C LEU A 330 9.13 8.42 -24.60
N ALA A 331 9.02 7.33 -23.83
CA ALA A 331 8.13 6.21 -24.14
C ALA A 331 6.65 6.64 -24.16
N VAL A 332 6.22 7.43 -23.19
CA VAL A 332 4.85 7.99 -23.15
C VAL A 332 4.59 8.92 -24.33
N TRP A 333 5.55 9.79 -24.66
CA TRP A 333 5.43 10.72 -25.76
C TRP A 333 5.30 10.01 -27.11
N ILE A 334 6.19 9.02 -27.40
CA ILE A 334 6.15 8.23 -28.63
C ILE A 334 4.82 7.43 -28.71
N SER A 335 4.40 6.79 -27.61
CA SER A 335 3.16 6.00 -27.59
C SER A 335 1.91 6.85 -27.86
N ARG A 336 1.92 8.10 -27.40
CA ARG A 336 0.86 9.08 -27.71
C ARG A 336 0.90 9.55 -29.16
N LEU A 337 2.10 9.83 -29.68
CA LEU A 337 2.29 10.26 -31.06
C LEU A 337 1.77 9.23 -32.06
N VAL A 338 2.10 7.95 -31.81
CA VAL A 338 1.65 6.80 -32.62
C VAL A 338 0.19 6.41 -32.34
N GLN A 339 -0.46 7.02 -31.33
CA GLN A 339 -1.81 6.66 -30.85
C GLN A 339 -1.98 5.20 -30.45
N LEU A 340 -0.89 4.52 -30.09
CA LEU A 340 -0.87 3.12 -29.67
C LEU A 340 -0.32 3.02 -28.23
N PRO A 341 -1.16 3.16 -27.19
CA PRO A 341 -0.71 3.12 -25.80
C PRO A 341 -0.04 1.79 -25.41
N ALA A 342 -0.42 0.67 -26.03
CA ALA A 342 0.20 -0.63 -25.80
C ALA A 342 1.69 -0.69 -26.20
N LEU A 343 2.13 0.18 -27.11
CA LEU A 343 3.52 0.30 -27.53
C LEU A 343 4.46 0.66 -26.35
N TYR A 344 3.96 1.36 -25.36
CA TYR A 344 4.68 1.72 -24.14
C TYR A 344 5.29 0.52 -23.43
N VAL A 345 4.59 -0.60 -23.38
CA VAL A 345 5.03 -1.84 -22.70
C VAL A 345 6.32 -2.39 -23.30
N LEU A 346 6.53 -2.21 -24.60
CA LEU A 346 7.73 -2.63 -25.32
C LEU A 346 8.80 -1.53 -25.33
N LEU A 347 8.39 -0.27 -25.51
CA LEU A 347 9.32 0.86 -25.61
C LEU A 347 10.04 1.16 -24.32
N LEU A 348 9.36 1.11 -23.18
CA LEU A 348 9.98 1.50 -21.92
C LEU A 348 11.15 0.56 -21.54
N PRO A 349 11.01 -0.78 -21.53
CA PRO A 349 12.15 -1.66 -21.24
C PRO A 349 13.31 -1.46 -22.21
N LEU A 350 13.02 -1.22 -23.50
CA LEU A 350 14.03 -0.94 -24.51
C LEU A 350 14.79 0.35 -24.19
N LEU A 351 14.10 1.44 -23.90
CA LEU A 351 14.72 2.71 -23.55
C LEU A 351 15.47 2.65 -22.22
N LEU A 352 14.95 1.94 -21.22
CA LEU A 352 15.67 1.72 -19.96
C LEU A 352 16.98 0.95 -20.17
N ALA A 353 16.98 -0.03 -21.10
CA ALA A 353 18.19 -0.74 -21.48
C ALA A 353 19.18 0.15 -22.27
N LEU A 354 18.68 0.95 -23.22
CA LEU A 354 19.50 1.92 -24.00
C LEU A 354 20.13 2.99 -23.10
N PHE A 355 19.39 3.48 -22.10
CA PHE A 355 19.91 4.48 -21.14
C PHE A 355 20.77 3.86 -20.03
N GLY A 356 21.00 2.53 -20.07
CA GLY A 356 21.85 1.83 -19.10
C GLY A 356 21.25 1.73 -17.69
N VAL A 357 19.96 2.02 -17.54
CA VAL A 357 19.20 1.86 -16.29
C VAL A 357 18.92 0.38 -16.01
N LEU A 358 18.63 -0.39 -17.06
CA LEU A 358 18.38 -1.83 -17.00
C LEU A 358 19.60 -2.58 -17.53
N LYS A 359 20.35 -3.24 -16.65
CA LYS A 359 21.54 -4.03 -16.99
C LYS A 359 21.20 -5.51 -17.12
N LYS A 360 22.00 -6.26 -17.85
CA LYS A 360 21.85 -7.72 -17.98
C LYS A 360 21.86 -8.45 -16.62
N GLU A 361 22.64 -7.94 -15.68
CA GLU A 361 22.71 -8.44 -14.30
C GLU A 361 21.38 -8.28 -13.54
N ASP A 362 20.62 -7.22 -13.83
CA ASP A 362 19.33 -6.93 -13.22
C ASP A 362 18.27 -7.93 -13.69
N ILE A 363 18.30 -8.26 -14.97
CA ILE A 363 17.41 -9.27 -15.59
C ILE A 363 17.73 -10.65 -15.01
N ALA A 364 19.00 -11.00 -14.88
CA ALA A 364 19.45 -12.25 -14.29
C ALA A 364 19.00 -12.36 -12.81
N TRP A 365 19.13 -11.27 -12.05
CA TRP A 365 18.68 -11.21 -10.66
C TRP A 365 17.16 -11.36 -10.54
N MET A 366 16.36 -10.66 -11.35
CA MET A 366 14.90 -10.82 -11.36
C MET A 366 14.50 -12.27 -11.68
N ARG A 367 15.16 -12.88 -12.66
CA ARG A 367 14.94 -14.28 -13.01
C ARG A 367 15.26 -15.22 -11.85
N GLN A 368 16.38 -15.01 -11.15
CA GLN A 368 16.73 -15.80 -9.96
C GLN A 368 15.71 -15.64 -8.82
N LEU A 369 15.17 -14.45 -8.62
CA LEU A 369 14.19 -14.16 -7.60
C LEU A 369 12.89 -14.93 -7.87
N ILE A 370 12.39 -14.94 -9.09
CA ILE A 370 11.21 -15.69 -9.52
C ILE A 370 11.44 -17.21 -9.33
N PHE A 371 12.59 -17.72 -9.75
CA PHE A 371 12.90 -19.15 -9.63
C PHE A 371 13.19 -19.59 -8.19
N SER A 372 13.72 -18.72 -7.33
CA SER A 372 13.97 -19.05 -5.92
C SER A 372 12.70 -19.17 -5.09
N VAL A 373 11.68 -18.40 -5.42
CA VAL A 373 10.33 -18.52 -4.82
C VAL A 373 9.74 -19.87 -5.17
N THR A 374 9.80 -20.29 -6.44
CA THR A 374 9.28 -21.60 -6.91
C THR A 374 10.05 -22.80 -6.35
N ARG A 375 11.33 -22.64 -5.99
CA ARG A 375 12.15 -23.73 -5.44
C ARG A 375 11.97 -23.92 -3.93
N ARG A 376 11.69 -22.87 -3.17
CA ARG A 376 11.38 -22.98 -1.74
C ARG A 376 10.07 -23.71 -1.46
N GLU A 377 9.08 -23.61 -2.33
CA GLU A 377 7.83 -24.38 -2.21
C GLU A 377 8.05 -25.89 -2.38
N LYS A 378 9.04 -26.32 -3.17
CA LYS A 378 9.37 -27.76 -3.37
C LYS A 378 10.19 -28.39 -2.24
N CYS A 379 10.78 -27.60 -1.34
CA CYS A 379 11.53 -28.10 -0.19
C CYS A 379 10.73 -28.13 1.12
N THR A 380 9.50 -27.63 1.12
CA THR A 380 8.59 -27.61 2.28
C THR A 380 7.34 -28.47 2.09
N ALA A 381 7.23 -29.19 0.99
CA ALA A 381 6.27 -30.27 0.73
C ALA A 381 6.98 -31.61 0.90
#